data_27f2fbccc6dc981496b3c22eae4f6bef
#
_entry.id   27f2fbccc6dc981496b3c22eae4f6bef
#
_cell.length_a   1.000
_cell.length_b   1.000
_cell.length_c   1.000
_cell.angle_alpha   90.00
_cell.angle_beta   90.00
_cell.angle_gamma   90.00
#
_symmetry.space_group_name_H-M   'P 1'
#
loop_
_entity.id
_entity.type
_entity.pdbx_description
1 polymer ?
#
loop_
_entity_poly.entity_id
_entity_poly.type
_entity_poly.pdbx_seq_one_letter_code
_entity_poly.pdbx_strand_id
1 'polypeptide(L)'
;MNLKLRLIIMNFLQFAVWGTYLTSMSRYLGPAGMGEHIGLFYSVQGLVSIFMPTLFGILADRYVPAQRMLALCHLASGLFMAAAGAYGLSAGPSVAFGTFFALYTLGVAFYMPTLALSYSVAYSLLEQGGYDTVRDFPPIRIFGTIGFICSMWAVDLTGFQTSAMQFVICGALGTLLAHYAFTLPNIPVSRGVERKSFVEALGLNAFRLFRKRQMAVFFIFSMMLGVSLQITNGFANPFIASFESVAEYADTFGVQHANILLSLSQVS
;
A
#
# COMPACT_ATOMS: atom_id res chain seq x y z
N MET A 1 27.11 -0.97 -0.32
CA MET A 1 26.04 -0.52 -1.22
C MET A 1 25.71 0.93 -0.91
N ASN A 2 25.64 1.79 -1.92
CA ASN A 2 25.35 3.23 -1.77
C ASN A 2 23.99 3.43 -1.08
N LEU A 3 23.86 4.43 -0.19
CA LEU A 3 22.63 4.72 0.55
C LEU A 3 21.44 4.95 -0.36
N LYS A 4 21.61 5.75 -1.43
CA LYS A 4 20.54 6.02 -2.40
C LYS A 4 20.00 4.72 -3.05
N LEU A 5 20.90 3.80 -3.42
CA LEU A 5 20.49 2.51 -3.96
C LEU A 5 19.70 1.69 -2.94
N ARG A 6 20.09 1.74 -1.67
CA ARG A 6 19.32 1.07 -0.59
C ARG A 6 17.90 1.61 -0.46
N LEU A 7 17.75 2.95 -0.55
CA LEU A 7 16.46 3.59 -0.47
C LEU A 7 15.61 3.36 -1.74
N ILE A 8 16.24 3.25 -2.91
CA ILE A 8 15.57 2.86 -4.16
C ILE A 8 14.96 1.46 -4.03
N ILE A 9 15.74 0.48 -3.56
CA ILE A 9 15.26 -0.90 -3.35
C ILE A 9 14.11 -0.92 -2.33
N MET A 10 14.24 -0.18 -1.22
CA MET A 10 13.18 -0.07 -0.22
C MET A 10 11.89 0.50 -0.83
N ASN A 11 11.97 1.61 -1.57
CA ASN A 11 10.80 2.23 -2.19
C ASN A 11 10.20 1.33 -3.28
N PHE A 12 11.02 0.67 -4.10
CA PHE A 12 10.56 -0.29 -5.09
C PHE A 12 9.73 -1.39 -4.43
N LEU A 13 10.27 -2.07 -3.42
CA LEU A 13 9.59 -3.14 -2.72
C LEU A 13 8.35 -2.65 -1.97
N GLN A 14 8.40 -1.46 -1.34
CA GLN A 14 7.28 -0.86 -0.61
C GLN A 14 6.01 -0.78 -1.48
N PHE A 15 6.14 -0.32 -2.70
CA PHE A 15 5.01 -0.17 -3.60
C PHE A 15 4.74 -1.42 -4.45
N ALA A 16 5.76 -2.27 -4.67
CA ALA A 16 5.55 -3.57 -5.28
C ALA A 16 4.61 -4.45 -4.45
N VAL A 17 4.73 -4.44 -3.12
CA VAL A 17 3.79 -5.12 -2.21
C VAL A 17 2.34 -4.69 -2.49
N TRP A 18 2.10 -3.42 -2.67
CA TRP A 18 0.75 -2.88 -2.89
C TRP A 18 0.22 -3.17 -4.29
N GLY A 19 1.08 -3.05 -5.31
CA GLY A 19 0.72 -3.30 -6.70
C GLY A 19 0.32 -4.74 -7.01
N THR A 20 0.68 -5.71 -6.15
CA THR A 20 0.28 -7.11 -6.36
C THR A 20 -1.22 -7.35 -6.28
N TYR A 21 -1.96 -6.56 -5.50
CA TYR A 21 -3.38 -6.83 -5.25
C TYR A 21 -4.30 -5.62 -5.43
N LEU A 22 -3.80 -4.39 -5.29
CA LEU A 22 -4.66 -3.21 -5.16
C LEU A 22 -5.66 -3.08 -6.33
N THR A 23 -5.21 -3.25 -7.55
CA THR A 23 -6.03 -3.07 -8.76
C THR A 23 -6.71 -4.34 -9.25
N SER A 24 -6.25 -5.51 -8.79
CA SER A 24 -6.77 -6.83 -9.22
C SER A 24 -7.63 -7.53 -8.18
N MET A 25 -7.61 -7.08 -6.92
CA MET A 25 -8.33 -7.72 -5.82
C MET A 25 -9.82 -7.92 -6.12
N SER A 26 -10.48 -6.92 -6.68
CA SER A 26 -11.89 -6.98 -7.04
C SER A 26 -12.21 -8.08 -8.06
N ARG A 27 -11.26 -8.39 -8.96
CA ARG A 27 -11.40 -9.46 -9.94
C ARG A 27 -11.34 -10.87 -9.32
N TYR A 28 -10.67 -11.01 -8.20
CA TYR A 28 -10.70 -12.23 -7.38
C TYR A 28 -11.95 -12.31 -6.51
N LEU A 29 -12.34 -11.19 -5.87
CA LEU A 29 -13.45 -11.17 -4.91
C LEU A 29 -14.79 -11.53 -5.55
N GLY A 30 -15.03 -11.15 -6.81
CA GLY A 30 -16.26 -11.48 -7.54
C GLY A 30 -16.50 -13.00 -7.63
N PRO A 31 -15.64 -13.76 -8.33
CA PRO A 31 -15.74 -15.21 -8.44
C PRO A 31 -15.65 -15.96 -7.09
N ALA A 32 -15.00 -15.40 -6.09
CA ALA A 32 -14.91 -15.96 -4.74
C ALA A 32 -16.19 -15.75 -3.90
N GLY A 33 -17.29 -15.25 -4.49
CA GLY A 33 -18.56 -15.03 -3.80
C GLY A 33 -18.59 -13.80 -2.89
N MET A 34 -17.60 -12.92 -3.00
CA MET A 34 -17.48 -11.69 -2.18
C MET A 34 -17.70 -10.41 -2.99
N GLY A 35 -18.32 -10.49 -4.17
CA GLY A 35 -18.52 -9.36 -5.08
C GLY A 35 -19.30 -8.20 -4.46
N GLU A 36 -20.32 -8.49 -3.64
CA GLU A 36 -21.12 -7.46 -2.94
C GLU A 36 -20.30 -6.71 -1.87
N HIS A 37 -19.16 -7.27 -1.44
CA HIS A 37 -18.32 -6.72 -0.39
C HIS A 37 -17.08 -5.97 -0.92
N ILE A 38 -16.90 -5.85 -2.24
CA ILE A 38 -15.72 -5.18 -2.84
C ILE A 38 -15.50 -3.79 -2.23
N GLY A 39 -16.56 -2.99 -2.14
CA GLY A 39 -16.49 -1.65 -1.54
C GLY A 39 -15.99 -1.68 -0.09
N LEU A 40 -16.32 -2.71 0.69
CA LEU A 40 -15.90 -2.84 2.08
C LEU A 40 -14.39 -3.12 2.18
N PHE A 41 -13.83 -3.96 1.30
CA PHE A 41 -12.39 -4.21 1.23
C PHE A 41 -11.57 -2.94 0.94
N TYR A 42 -12.05 -2.08 0.05
CA TYR A 42 -11.39 -0.80 -0.25
C TYR A 42 -11.64 0.25 0.83
N SER A 43 -12.82 0.27 1.45
CA SER A 43 -13.15 1.20 2.53
C SER A 43 -12.32 0.97 3.78
N VAL A 44 -12.04 -0.30 4.13
CA VAL A 44 -11.23 -0.61 5.32
C VAL A 44 -9.80 -0.10 5.20
N GLN A 45 -9.23 -0.05 3.98
CA GLN A 45 -7.92 0.57 3.76
C GLN A 45 -7.93 2.05 4.17
N GLY A 46 -8.97 2.80 3.74
CA GLY A 46 -9.15 4.20 4.13
C GLY A 46 -9.32 4.35 5.65
N LEU A 47 -10.17 3.52 6.24
CA LEU A 47 -10.45 3.57 7.67
C LEU A 47 -9.20 3.34 8.52
N VAL A 48 -8.43 2.29 8.25
CA VAL A 48 -7.19 2.01 8.99
C VAL A 48 -6.11 3.07 8.74
N SER A 49 -6.10 3.70 7.56
CA SER A 49 -5.16 4.77 7.22
C SER A 49 -5.34 6.04 8.06
N ILE A 50 -6.50 6.24 8.68
CA ILE A 50 -6.75 7.38 9.56
C ILE A 50 -5.99 7.22 10.89
N PHE A 51 -5.99 6.01 11.47
CA PHE A 51 -5.52 5.79 12.84
C PHE A 51 -4.14 5.12 12.91
N MET A 52 -3.89 4.13 12.07
CA MET A 52 -2.73 3.27 12.19
C MET A 52 -1.39 3.99 11.92
N PRO A 53 -1.25 4.91 10.93
CA PRO A 53 0.00 5.65 10.74
C PRO A 53 0.38 6.49 11.94
N THR A 54 -0.59 7.13 12.58
CA THR A 54 -0.36 7.94 13.79
C THR A 54 0.10 7.07 14.96
N LEU A 55 -0.56 5.92 15.18
CA LEU A 55 -0.22 5.00 16.25
C LEU A 55 1.22 4.47 16.11
N PHE A 56 1.56 3.97 14.93
CA PHE A 56 2.90 3.42 14.66
C PHE A 56 3.96 4.51 14.52
N GLY A 57 3.60 5.72 14.08
CA GLY A 57 4.48 6.88 14.11
C GLY A 57 4.91 7.24 15.52
N ILE A 58 3.97 7.33 16.47
CA ILE A 58 4.27 7.57 17.89
C ILE A 58 5.19 6.47 18.47
N LEU A 59 4.93 5.21 18.13
CA LEU A 59 5.76 4.10 18.57
C LEU A 59 7.18 4.17 17.99
N ALA A 60 7.31 4.55 16.71
CA ALA A 60 8.61 4.71 16.05
C ALA A 60 9.39 5.89 16.61
N ASP A 61 8.74 7.01 16.92
CA ASP A 61 9.39 8.20 17.44
C ASP A 61 9.92 8.01 18.88
N ARG A 62 9.26 7.14 19.68
CA ARG A 62 9.53 7.04 21.12
C ARG A 62 10.24 5.76 21.56
N TYR A 63 9.94 4.64 20.93
CA TYR A 63 10.32 3.32 21.47
C TYR A 63 11.14 2.46 20.52
N VAL A 64 10.85 2.49 19.24
CA VAL A 64 11.44 1.57 18.26
C VAL A 64 12.00 2.37 17.09
N PRO A 65 13.28 2.20 16.71
CA PRO A 65 13.85 2.85 15.53
C PRO A 65 12.94 2.69 14.29
N ALA A 66 12.74 3.77 13.53
CA ALA A 66 11.76 3.83 12.44
C ALA A 66 11.97 2.70 11.39
N GLN A 67 13.21 2.35 11.04
CA GLN A 67 13.51 1.25 10.12
C GLN A 67 13.12 -0.12 10.69
N ARG A 68 13.23 -0.31 12.02
CA ARG A 68 12.77 -1.55 12.68
C ARG A 68 11.26 -1.62 12.77
N MET A 69 10.60 -0.49 13.02
CA MET A 69 9.14 -0.40 13.01
C MET A 69 8.60 -0.71 11.61
N LEU A 70 9.23 -0.15 10.56
CA LEU A 70 8.91 -0.47 9.16
C LEU A 70 9.03 -1.98 8.91
N ALA A 71 10.12 -2.61 9.37
CA ALA A 71 10.34 -4.04 9.21
C ALA A 71 9.27 -4.87 9.93
N LEU A 72 8.94 -4.56 11.18
CA LEU A 72 7.93 -5.27 11.96
C LEU A 72 6.54 -5.15 11.35
N CYS A 73 6.19 -3.95 10.89
CA CYS A 73 4.90 -3.73 10.21
C CYS A 73 4.80 -4.53 8.90
N HIS A 74 5.87 -4.56 8.09
CA HIS A 74 5.89 -5.37 6.87
C HIS A 74 5.88 -6.87 7.16
N LEU A 75 6.53 -7.32 8.22
CA LEU A 75 6.50 -8.73 8.62
C LEU A 75 5.07 -9.15 9.01
N ALA A 76 4.43 -8.38 9.89
CA ALA A 76 3.07 -8.65 10.31
C ALA A 76 2.08 -8.58 9.13
N SER A 77 2.15 -7.53 8.32
CA SER A 77 1.33 -7.39 7.11
C SER A 77 1.54 -8.56 6.16
N GLY A 78 2.80 -8.91 5.89
CA GLY A 78 3.17 -10.00 4.99
C GLY A 78 2.61 -11.35 5.44
N LEU A 79 2.70 -11.65 6.73
CA LEU A 79 2.15 -12.89 7.30
C LEU A 79 0.63 -12.95 7.18
N PHE A 80 -0.09 -11.88 7.51
CA PHE A 80 -1.55 -11.85 7.39
C PHE A 80 -2.02 -11.90 5.93
N MET A 81 -1.34 -11.21 5.01
CA MET A 81 -1.66 -11.27 3.58
C MET A 81 -1.37 -12.65 3.00
N ALA A 82 -0.24 -13.27 3.35
CA ALA A 82 0.06 -14.65 2.95
C ALA A 82 -0.97 -15.63 3.50
N ALA A 83 -1.39 -15.47 4.76
CA ALA A 83 -2.44 -16.30 5.36
C ALA A 83 -3.80 -16.10 4.65
N ALA A 84 -4.18 -14.87 4.31
CA ALA A 84 -5.39 -14.62 3.52
C ALA A 84 -5.33 -15.30 2.15
N GLY A 85 -4.18 -15.19 1.46
CA GLY A 85 -3.96 -15.86 0.17
C GLY A 85 -4.00 -17.37 0.28
N ALA A 86 -3.30 -17.95 1.26
CA ALA A 86 -3.29 -19.39 1.50
C ALA A 86 -4.70 -19.93 1.85
N TYR A 87 -5.43 -19.19 2.69
CA TYR A 87 -6.82 -19.51 2.99
C TYR A 87 -7.71 -19.46 1.73
N GLY A 88 -7.60 -18.40 0.93
CA GLY A 88 -8.37 -18.27 -0.32
C GLY A 88 -8.06 -19.38 -1.32
N LEU A 89 -6.80 -19.82 -1.43
CA LEU A 89 -6.41 -20.95 -2.28
C LEU A 89 -6.93 -22.29 -1.76
N SER A 90 -6.88 -22.52 -0.45
CA SER A 90 -7.31 -23.78 0.16
C SER A 90 -8.82 -23.94 0.20
N ALA A 91 -9.55 -22.86 0.41
CA ALA A 91 -11.01 -22.86 0.49
C ALA A 91 -11.69 -22.89 -0.90
N GLY A 92 -10.99 -22.47 -1.95
CA GLY A 92 -11.51 -22.42 -3.32
C GLY A 92 -12.82 -21.62 -3.42
N PRO A 93 -13.91 -22.20 -3.96
CA PRO A 93 -15.21 -21.51 -4.05
C PRO A 93 -15.92 -21.30 -2.70
N SER A 94 -15.44 -21.95 -1.64
CA SER A 94 -16.08 -21.96 -0.30
C SER A 94 -15.42 -20.97 0.67
N VAL A 95 -14.80 -19.89 0.15
CA VAL A 95 -14.16 -18.87 0.99
C VAL A 95 -15.19 -18.19 1.88
N ALA A 96 -15.03 -18.31 3.21
CA ALA A 96 -15.85 -17.57 4.16
C ALA A 96 -15.41 -16.09 4.20
N PHE A 97 -16.34 -15.18 3.87
CA PHE A 97 -16.10 -13.73 3.88
C PHE A 97 -15.45 -13.24 5.18
N GLY A 98 -16.02 -13.61 6.34
CA GLY A 98 -15.54 -13.13 7.65
C GLY A 98 -14.07 -13.46 7.91
N THR A 99 -13.64 -14.70 7.60
CA THR A 99 -12.26 -15.13 7.78
C THR A 99 -11.32 -14.42 6.84
N PHE A 100 -11.66 -14.36 5.56
CA PHE A 100 -10.82 -13.71 4.55
C PHE A 100 -10.71 -12.21 4.83
N PHE A 101 -11.84 -11.56 5.12
CA PHE A 101 -11.88 -10.12 5.42
C PHE A 101 -11.12 -9.78 6.71
N ALA A 102 -11.18 -10.62 7.75
CA ALA A 102 -10.39 -10.38 8.97
C ALA A 102 -8.89 -10.46 8.72
N LEU A 103 -8.42 -11.50 8.01
CA LEU A 103 -7.01 -11.65 7.67
C LEU A 103 -6.52 -10.49 6.79
N TYR A 104 -7.29 -10.12 5.77
CA TYR A 104 -7.00 -8.98 4.91
C TYR A 104 -6.94 -7.66 5.70
N THR A 105 -7.92 -7.41 6.57
CA THR A 105 -7.99 -6.20 7.40
C THR A 105 -6.77 -6.07 8.30
N LEU A 106 -6.34 -7.16 8.95
CA LEU A 106 -5.12 -7.17 9.76
C LEU A 106 -3.88 -6.90 8.88
N GLY A 107 -3.79 -7.54 7.71
CA GLY A 107 -2.72 -7.27 6.76
C GLY A 107 -2.62 -5.80 6.38
N VAL A 108 -3.74 -5.20 6.00
CA VAL A 108 -3.81 -3.78 5.61
C VAL A 108 -3.55 -2.85 6.81
N ALA A 109 -4.04 -3.19 8.01
CA ALA A 109 -3.83 -2.40 9.21
C ALA A 109 -2.33 -2.24 9.55
N PHE A 110 -1.53 -3.27 9.31
CA PHE A 110 -0.07 -3.18 9.45
C PHE A 110 0.62 -2.59 8.22
N TYR A 111 0.03 -2.71 7.02
CA TYR A 111 0.62 -2.14 5.81
C TYR A 111 0.48 -0.60 5.75
N MET A 112 -0.68 -0.03 6.06
CA MET A 112 -0.94 1.40 5.88
C MET A 112 0.06 2.31 6.62
N PRO A 113 0.48 2.03 7.87
CA PRO A 113 1.52 2.83 8.53
C PRO A 113 2.86 2.81 7.80
N THR A 114 3.17 1.74 7.06
CA THR A 114 4.46 1.62 6.37
C THR A 114 4.66 2.65 5.27
N LEU A 115 3.58 3.19 4.70
CA LEU A 115 3.65 4.28 3.73
C LEU A 115 4.31 5.54 4.34
N ALA A 116 3.86 5.96 5.52
CA ALA A 116 4.45 7.09 6.22
C ALA A 116 5.84 6.75 6.80
N LEU A 117 6.00 5.54 7.34
CA LEU A 117 7.29 5.09 7.91
C LEU A 117 8.38 5.00 6.84
N SER A 118 8.07 4.55 5.62
CA SER A 118 9.05 4.48 4.53
C SER A 118 9.58 5.85 4.13
N TYR A 119 8.72 6.87 4.12
CA TYR A 119 9.15 8.26 3.89
C TYR A 119 9.99 8.79 5.06
N SER A 120 9.55 8.56 6.29
CA SER A 120 10.31 8.95 7.49
C SER A 120 11.71 8.31 7.50
N VAL A 121 11.80 7.02 7.20
CA VAL A 121 13.09 6.31 7.08
C VAL A 121 13.95 6.91 5.96
N ALA A 122 13.37 7.17 4.78
CA ALA A 122 14.11 7.72 3.67
C ALA A 122 14.67 9.11 3.98
N TYR A 123 13.84 10.01 4.52
CA TYR A 123 14.27 11.36 4.90
C TYR A 123 15.36 11.34 5.98
N SER A 124 15.13 10.59 7.06
CA SER A 124 16.10 10.50 8.15
C SER A 124 17.46 9.95 7.69
N LEU A 125 17.47 8.95 6.82
CA LEU A 125 18.71 8.38 6.31
C LEU A 125 19.41 9.31 5.29
N LEU A 126 18.66 10.05 4.47
CA LEU A 126 19.24 11.04 3.57
C LEU A 126 19.88 12.20 4.36
N GLU A 127 19.19 12.71 5.39
CA GLU A 127 19.73 13.76 6.28
C GLU A 127 20.99 13.29 7.01
N GLN A 128 20.99 12.08 7.57
CA GLN A 128 22.18 11.48 8.20
C GLN A 128 23.35 11.33 7.21
N GLY A 129 23.05 11.05 5.95
CA GLY A 129 24.02 10.92 4.88
C GLY A 129 24.52 12.26 4.31
N GLY A 130 24.01 13.39 4.81
CA GLY A 130 24.35 14.74 4.30
C GLY A 130 23.74 15.06 2.94
N TYR A 131 22.66 14.38 2.54
CA TYR A 131 21.95 14.63 1.29
C TYR A 131 20.84 15.65 1.47
N ASP A 132 20.51 16.36 0.40
CA ASP A 132 19.35 17.26 0.33
C ASP A 132 18.07 16.43 0.07
N THR A 133 17.20 16.34 1.08
CA THR A 133 15.97 15.56 0.98
C THR A 133 15.02 16.06 -0.11
N VAL A 134 14.96 17.37 -0.36
CA VAL A 134 14.09 17.95 -1.38
C VAL A 134 14.55 17.57 -2.78
N ARG A 135 15.86 17.53 -2.99
CA ARG A 135 16.48 17.22 -4.28
C ARG A 135 16.64 15.73 -4.52
N ASP A 136 17.07 14.99 -3.49
CA ASP A 136 17.51 13.61 -3.62
C ASP A 136 16.42 12.58 -3.41
N PHE A 137 15.33 12.91 -2.69
CA PHE A 137 14.23 11.97 -2.46
C PHE A 137 13.32 11.74 -3.68
N PRO A 138 12.90 12.77 -4.46
CA PRO A 138 11.99 12.54 -5.58
C PRO A 138 12.49 11.51 -6.60
N PRO A 139 13.77 11.48 -7.03
CA PRO A 139 14.27 10.42 -7.90
C PRO A 139 14.20 9.02 -7.27
N ILE A 140 14.39 8.92 -5.96
CA ILE A 140 14.27 7.64 -5.23
C ILE A 140 12.81 7.19 -5.21
N ARG A 141 11.87 8.12 -5.00
CA ARG A 141 10.42 7.84 -4.92
C ARG A 141 9.84 7.32 -6.24
N ILE A 142 10.36 7.72 -7.39
CA ILE A 142 9.93 7.22 -8.72
C ILE A 142 10.03 5.69 -8.79
N PHE A 143 11.05 5.08 -8.19
CA PHE A 143 11.21 3.64 -8.16
C PHE A 143 10.08 2.91 -7.41
N GLY A 144 9.37 3.61 -6.53
CA GLY A 144 8.13 3.08 -5.96
C GLY A 144 7.05 2.88 -7.01
N THR A 145 6.83 3.86 -7.88
CA THR A 145 5.88 3.72 -9.00
C THR A 145 6.30 2.58 -9.94
N ILE A 146 7.59 2.49 -10.26
CA ILE A 146 8.12 1.39 -11.07
C ILE A 146 7.85 0.04 -10.40
N GLY A 147 8.09 -0.08 -9.09
CA GLY A 147 7.81 -1.30 -8.33
C GLY A 147 6.33 -1.68 -8.34
N PHE A 148 5.43 -0.71 -8.19
CA PHE A 148 3.99 -0.90 -8.28
C PHE A 148 3.59 -1.44 -9.67
N ILE A 149 4.05 -0.81 -10.75
CA ILE A 149 3.76 -1.23 -12.12
C ILE A 149 4.32 -2.63 -12.40
N CYS A 150 5.58 -2.91 -12.02
CA CYS A 150 6.19 -4.22 -12.22
C CYS A 150 5.40 -5.35 -11.54
N SER A 151 4.91 -5.12 -10.32
CA SER A 151 4.11 -6.12 -9.62
C SER A 151 2.69 -6.28 -10.20
N MET A 152 2.06 -5.18 -10.67
CA MET A 152 0.81 -5.27 -11.44
C MET A 152 0.97 -6.14 -12.69
N TRP A 153 2.04 -5.92 -13.46
CA TRP A 153 2.31 -6.69 -14.66
C TRP A 153 2.63 -8.15 -14.35
N ALA A 154 3.40 -8.40 -13.29
CA ALA A 154 3.71 -9.77 -12.87
C ALA A 154 2.44 -10.55 -12.53
N VAL A 155 1.51 -9.95 -11.78
CA VAL A 155 0.22 -10.57 -11.43
C VAL A 155 -0.69 -10.76 -12.65
N ASP A 156 -0.68 -9.82 -13.57
CA ASP A 156 -1.46 -9.89 -14.82
C ASP A 156 -0.94 -11.00 -15.74
N LEU A 157 0.34 -10.94 -16.12
CA LEU A 157 0.99 -11.87 -17.05
C LEU A 157 1.02 -13.32 -16.55
N THR A 158 0.98 -13.52 -15.23
CA THR A 158 0.88 -14.87 -14.63
C THR A 158 -0.55 -15.37 -14.48
N GLY A 159 -1.56 -14.54 -14.81
CA GLY A 159 -2.97 -14.88 -14.66
C GLY A 159 -3.47 -14.88 -13.20
N PHE A 160 -2.67 -14.38 -12.26
CA PHE A 160 -3.03 -14.39 -10.82
C PHE A 160 -4.01 -13.29 -10.42
N GLN A 161 -4.39 -12.39 -11.32
CA GLN A 161 -5.37 -11.34 -11.02
C GLN A 161 -6.76 -11.87 -10.62
N THR A 162 -7.12 -13.10 -11.02
CA THR A 162 -8.35 -13.78 -10.63
C THR A 162 -8.16 -14.80 -9.51
N SER A 163 -6.95 -14.88 -8.94
CA SER A 163 -6.56 -15.88 -7.94
C SER A 163 -6.17 -15.24 -6.62
N ALA A 164 -6.39 -15.95 -5.51
CA ALA A 164 -5.87 -15.58 -4.20
C ALA A 164 -4.32 -15.59 -4.14
N MET A 165 -3.63 -16.11 -5.17
CA MET A 165 -2.17 -16.09 -5.26
C MET A 165 -1.59 -14.67 -5.21
N GLN A 166 -2.32 -13.65 -5.67
CA GLN A 166 -1.92 -12.24 -5.56
C GLN A 166 -1.62 -11.82 -4.11
N PHE A 167 -2.36 -12.35 -3.12
CA PHE A 167 -2.14 -12.07 -1.70
C PHE A 167 -0.95 -12.87 -1.14
N VAL A 168 -0.68 -14.07 -1.65
CA VAL A 168 0.53 -14.84 -1.29
C VAL A 168 1.76 -14.10 -1.77
N ILE A 169 1.77 -13.60 -3.01
CA ILE A 169 2.87 -12.80 -3.57
C ILE A 169 3.04 -11.50 -2.77
N CYS A 170 1.93 -10.83 -2.43
CA CYS A 170 1.94 -9.66 -1.54
C CYS A 170 2.66 -9.98 -0.22
N GLY A 171 2.28 -11.08 0.41
CA GLY A 171 2.88 -11.54 1.66
C GLY A 171 4.37 -11.87 1.53
N ALA A 172 4.77 -12.52 0.45
CA ALA A 172 6.18 -12.86 0.18
C ALA A 172 7.03 -11.59 -0.02
N LEU A 173 6.55 -10.62 -0.83
CA LEU A 173 7.24 -9.35 -1.02
C LEU A 173 7.29 -8.51 0.26
N GLY A 174 6.19 -8.49 1.05
CA GLY A 174 6.16 -7.83 2.35
C GLY A 174 7.18 -8.41 3.31
N THR A 175 7.28 -9.74 3.40
CA THR A 175 8.27 -10.44 4.22
C THR A 175 9.69 -10.17 3.73
N LEU A 176 9.91 -10.16 2.41
CA LEU A 176 11.21 -9.79 1.81
C LEU A 176 11.61 -8.37 2.20
N LEU A 177 10.68 -7.41 2.09
CA LEU A 177 10.94 -6.03 2.49
C LEU A 177 11.18 -5.91 4.01
N ALA A 178 10.49 -6.69 4.84
CA ALA A 178 10.75 -6.73 6.27
C ALA A 178 12.21 -7.13 6.57
N HIS A 179 12.70 -8.20 5.97
CA HIS A 179 14.09 -8.63 6.12
C HIS A 179 15.06 -7.55 5.60
N TYR A 180 14.75 -6.95 4.45
CA TYR A 180 15.56 -5.89 3.90
C TYR A 180 15.61 -4.65 4.82
N ALA A 181 14.48 -4.24 5.39
CA ALA A 181 14.40 -3.08 6.28
C ALA A 181 15.23 -3.25 7.56
N PHE A 182 15.38 -4.48 8.08
CA PHE A 182 16.30 -4.75 9.19
C PHE A 182 17.77 -4.50 8.82
N THR A 183 18.13 -4.55 7.55
CA THR A 183 19.51 -4.27 7.11
C THR A 183 19.81 -2.79 6.95
N LEU A 184 18.80 -1.91 6.95
CA LEU A 184 18.98 -0.46 6.79
C LEU A 184 19.79 0.13 7.95
N PRO A 185 20.51 1.26 7.73
CA PRO A 185 21.26 1.94 8.78
C PRO A 185 20.35 2.31 9.95
N ASN A 186 20.93 2.30 11.15
CA ASN A 186 20.16 2.59 12.36
C ASN A 186 19.79 4.08 12.45
N ILE A 187 18.51 4.33 12.69
CA ILE A 187 17.97 5.68 12.93
C ILE A 187 17.79 5.81 14.44
N PRO A 188 18.50 6.75 15.11
CA PRO A 188 18.37 6.91 16.54
C PRO A 188 16.94 7.38 16.91
N VAL A 189 16.40 6.80 17.97
CA VAL A 189 15.12 7.23 18.53
C VAL A 189 15.32 8.57 19.23
N SER A 190 14.47 9.55 18.95
CA SER A 190 14.51 10.87 19.56
C SER A 190 14.07 10.80 21.04
N ARG A 191 15.01 10.42 21.94
CA ARG A 191 14.79 10.41 23.38
C ARG A 191 14.79 11.86 23.88
N GLY A 192 13.62 12.40 24.20
CA GLY A 192 13.54 13.74 24.81
C GLY A 192 12.57 14.72 24.16
N VAL A 193 11.80 14.30 23.18
CA VAL A 193 10.68 15.12 22.69
C VAL A 193 9.66 15.26 23.82
N GLU A 194 9.38 16.54 24.21
CA GLU A 194 8.34 16.87 25.18
C GLU A 194 7.08 16.05 24.93
N ARG A 195 6.39 15.66 26.02
CA ARG A 195 5.13 14.92 25.94
C ARG A 195 4.14 15.77 25.14
N LYS A 196 4.09 15.54 23.84
CA LYS A 196 3.02 16.12 23.00
C LYS A 196 1.70 15.65 23.59
N SER A 197 0.76 16.59 23.75
CA SER A 197 -0.62 16.26 24.08
C SER A 197 -1.13 15.17 23.13
N PHE A 198 -2.04 14.30 23.60
CA PHE A 198 -2.67 13.27 22.75
C PHE A 198 -3.27 13.88 21.46
N VAL A 199 -3.84 15.09 21.55
CA VAL A 199 -4.37 15.88 20.43
C VAL A 199 -3.26 16.26 19.44
N GLU A 200 -2.09 16.64 19.93
CA GLU A 200 -0.92 16.96 19.08
C GLU A 200 -0.30 15.71 18.45
N ALA A 201 -0.26 14.62 19.21
CA ALA A 201 0.23 13.33 18.74
C ALA A 201 -0.66 12.75 17.63
N LEU A 202 -1.98 12.92 17.71
CA LEU A 202 -2.95 12.56 16.68
C LEU A 202 -2.96 13.54 15.48
N GLY A 203 -2.17 14.61 15.51
CA GLY A 203 -2.14 15.60 14.44
C GLY A 203 -3.43 16.42 14.29
N LEU A 204 -4.34 16.38 15.30
CA LEU A 204 -5.63 17.09 15.24
C LEU A 204 -5.46 18.61 15.12
N ASN A 205 -4.30 19.13 15.49
CA ASN A 205 -3.96 20.53 15.25
C ASN A 205 -3.94 20.91 13.76
N ALA A 206 -3.75 19.93 12.85
CA ALA A 206 -3.83 20.16 11.42
C ALA A 206 -5.22 20.61 10.96
N PHE A 207 -6.29 20.24 11.68
CA PHE A 207 -7.65 20.74 11.40
C PHE A 207 -7.78 22.25 11.53
N ARG A 208 -6.90 22.92 12.29
CA ARG A 208 -6.84 24.39 12.32
C ARG A 208 -6.50 25.00 10.95
N LEU A 209 -5.83 24.27 10.08
CA LEU A 209 -5.50 24.72 8.73
C LEU A 209 -6.76 24.92 7.87
N PHE A 210 -7.86 24.19 8.14
CA PHE A 210 -9.14 24.39 7.46
C PHE A 210 -9.75 25.79 7.69
N ARG A 211 -9.30 26.51 8.71
CA ARG A 211 -9.72 27.92 8.91
C ARG A 211 -9.18 28.85 7.80
N LYS A 212 -8.10 28.49 7.15
CA LYS A 212 -7.55 29.24 5.99
C LYS A 212 -8.22 28.70 4.72
N ARG A 213 -8.99 29.57 4.03
CA ARG A 213 -9.76 29.20 2.83
C ARG A 213 -8.92 28.45 1.78
N GLN A 214 -7.70 28.91 1.51
CA GLN A 214 -6.80 28.25 0.54
C GLN A 214 -6.46 26.82 0.96
N MET A 215 -6.17 26.60 2.24
CA MET A 215 -5.86 25.28 2.77
C MET A 215 -7.10 24.38 2.79
N ALA A 216 -8.27 24.93 3.13
CA ALA A 216 -9.53 24.18 3.08
C ALA A 216 -9.83 23.70 1.64
N VAL A 217 -9.70 24.56 0.65
CA VAL A 217 -9.89 24.20 -0.77
C VAL A 217 -8.89 23.13 -1.19
N PHE A 218 -7.59 23.30 -0.83
CA PHE A 218 -6.57 22.29 -1.13
C PHE A 218 -6.89 20.92 -0.53
N PHE A 219 -7.28 20.86 0.75
CA PHE A 219 -7.62 19.60 1.41
C PHE A 219 -8.86 18.95 0.80
N ILE A 220 -9.93 19.73 0.54
CA ILE A 220 -11.15 19.20 -0.09
C ILE A 220 -10.82 18.63 -1.47
N PHE A 221 -10.07 19.36 -2.29
CA PHE A 221 -9.65 18.90 -3.61
C PHE A 221 -8.81 17.61 -3.52
N SER A 222 -7.82 17.57 -2.61
CA SER A 222 -6.99 16.37 -2.38
C SER A 222 -7.82 15.18 -1.92
N MET A 223 -8.84 15.39 -1.05
CA MET A 223 -9.76 14.34 -0.63
C MET A 223 -10.58 13.80 -1.81
N MET A 224 -11.10 14.68 -2.67
CA MET A 224 -11.87 14.27 -3.85
C MET A 224 -11.00 13.49 -4.85
N LEU A 225 -9.76 13.92 -5.05
CA LEU A 225 -8.80 13.17 -5.88
C LEU A 225 -8.53 11.78 -5.29
N GLY A 226 -8.34 11.69 -3.98
CA GLY A 226 -8.13 10.41 -3.30
C GLY A 226 -9.32 9.47 -3.44
N VAL A 227 -10.54 9.98 -3.32
CA VAL A 227 -11.78 9.20 -3.54
C VAL A 227 -11.86 8.70 -4.98
N SER A 228 -11.63 9.59 -5.97
CA SER A 228 -11.65 9.22 -7.39
C SER A 228 -10.61 8.15 -7.71
N LEU A 229 -9.39 8.30 -7.20
CA LEU A 229 -8.32 7.32 -7.37
C LEU A 229 -8.70 5.97 -6.77
N GLN A 230 -9.29 5.95 -5.58
CA GLN A 230 -9.69 4.71 -4.91
C GLN A 230 -10.83 3.99 -5.65
N ILE A 231 -11.79 4.73 -6.21
CA ILE A 231 -12.84 4.17 -7.06
C ILE A 231 -12.19 3.53 -8.31
N THR A 232 -11.27 4.23 -8.96
CA THR A 232 -10.55 3.70 -10.13
C THR A 232 -9.79 2.43 -9.78
N ASN A 233 -9.01 2.42 -8.69
CA ASN A 233 -8.27 1.25 -8.25
C ASN A 233 -9.18 0.05 -7.94
N GLY A 234 -10.37 0.30 -7.39
CA GLY A 234 -11.30 -0.76 -6.99
C GLY A 234 -12.16 -1.33 -8.11
N PHE A 235 -12.54 -0.50 -9.06
CA PHE A 235 -13.59 -0.85 -10.02
C PHE A 235 -13.18 -0.80 -11.49
N ALA A 236 -12.06 -0.17 -11.85
CA ALA A 236 -11.67 -0.09 -13.25
C ALA A 236 -11.28 -1.45 -13.86
N ASN A 237 -10.59 -2.31 -13.11
CA ASN A 237 -10.23 -3.65 -13.59
C ASN A 237 -11.47 -4.52 -13.83
N PRO A 238 -12.41 -4.72 -12.88
CA PRO A 238 -13.63 -5.47 -13.15
C PRO A 238 -14.53 -4.81 -14.19
N PHE A 239 -14.52 -3.48 -14.33
CA PHE A 239 -15.25 -2.79 -15.40
C PHE A 239 -14.68 -3.16 -16.78
N ILE A 240 -13.36 -3.10 -16.97
CA ILE A 240 -12.72 -3.51 -18.22
C ILE A 240 -12.99 -5.00 -18.48
N ALA A 241 -12.87 -5.84 -17.44
CA ALA A 241 -13.14 -7.27 -17.55
C ALA A 241 -14.59 -7.60 -17.90
N SER A 242 -15.57 -6.73 -17.61
CA SER A 242 -16.98 -6.97 -17.97
C SER A 242 -17.20 -7.04 -19.49
N PHE A 243 -16.33 -6.44 -20.28
CA PHE A 243 -16.38 -6.53 -21.73
C PHE A 243 -15.97 -7.90 -22.29
N GLU A 244 -15.43 -8.80 -21.44
CA GLU A 244 -15.19 -10.21 -21.79
C GLU A 244 -16.49 -10.94 -22.21
N SER A 245 -17.64 -10.48 -21.74
CA SER A 245 -18.96 -10.99 -22.13
C SER A 245 -19.39 -10.61 -23.56
N VAL A 246 -18.71 -9.65 -24.17
CA VAL A 246 -19.00 -9.16 -25.53
C VAL A 246 -18.02 -9.78 -26.50
N ALA A 247 -18.51 -10.63 -27.41
CA ALA A 247 -17.66 -11.42 -28.32
C ALA A 247 -16.64 -10.58 -29.15
N GLU A 248 -17.00 -9.33 -29.48
CA GLU A 248 -16.11 -8.41 -30.20
C GLU A 248 -14.87 -7.99 -29.39
N TYR A 249 -15.00 -7.92 -28.06
CA TYR A 249 -13.96 -7.39 -27.16
C TYR A 249 -13.28 -8.46 -26.32
N ALA A 250 -13.85 -9.66 -26.21
CA ALA A 250 -13.38 -10.73 -25.32
C ALA A 250 -11.89 -11.06 -25.48
N ASP A 251 -11.41 -11.12 -26.74
CA ASP A 251 -10.03 -11.46 -27.05
C ASP A 251 -9.10 -10.24 -27.22
N THR A 252 -9.58 -9.04 -26.88
CA THR A 252 -8.73 -7.84 -26.99
C THR A 252 -7.71 -7.78 -25.86
N PHE A 253 -6.52 -7.25 -26.19
CA PHE A 253 -5.42 -7.10 -25.22
C PHE A 253 -5.87 -6.33 -23.95
N GLY A 254 -6.67 -5.27 -24.09
CA GLY A 254 -7.11 -4.46 -22.98
C GLY A 254 -8.01 -5.22 -21.99
N VAL A 255 -8.87 -6.12 -22.48
CA VAL A 255 -9.75 -6.95 -21.65
C VAL A 255 -8.98 -8.07 -20.96
N GLN A 256 -8.11 -8.76 -21.70
CA GLN A 256 -7.27 -9.84 -21.19
C GLN A 256 -6.24 -9.34 -20.16
N HIS A 257 -5.67 -8.16 -20.40
CA HIS A 257 -4.60 -7.56 -19.59
C HIS A 257 -5.00 -6.21 -18.97
N ALA A 258 -6.11 -6.20 -18.24
CA ALA A 258 -6.67 -4.99 -17.65
C ALA A 258 -5.69 -4.25 -16.71
N ASN A 259 -4.87 -4.98 -15.94
CA ASN A 259 -3.85 -4.38 -15.08
C ASN A 259 -2.74 -3.68 -15.87
N ILE A 260 -2.32 -4.24 -17.01
CA ILE A 260 -1.32 -3.60 -17.87
C ILE A 260 -1.90 -2.30 -18.42
N LEU A 261 -3.14 -2.31 -18.88
CA LEU A 261 -3.81 -1.11 -19.36
C LEU A 261 -3.94 -0.05 -18.27
N LEU A 262 -4.33 -0.46 -17.06
CA LEU A 262 -4.45 0.44 -15.90
C LEU A 262 -3.11 1.01 -15.44
N SER A 263 -2.01 0.31 -15.69
CA SER A 263 -0.68 0.82 -15.32
C SER A 263 -0.31 2.12 -16.06
N LEU A 264 -0.92 2.39 -17.21
CA LEU A 264 -0.73 3.66 -17.92
C LEU A 264 -1.15 4.86 -17.08
N SER A 265 -2.20 4.72 -16.24
CA SER A 265 -2.63 5.76 -15.31
C SER A 265 -1.64 6.05 -14.18
N GLN A 266 -0.68 5.17 -13.96
CA GLN A 266 0.36 5.34 -12.91
C GLN A 266 1.58 6.13 -13.44
N VAL A 267 1.68 6.31 -14.75
CA VAL A 267 2.80 7.02 -15.42
C VAL A 267 2.46 8.48 -15.66
N SER A 268 1.18 8.83 -15.71
CA SER A 268 0.69 10.20 -15.87
C SER A 268 0.66 10.92 -14.53
#